data_f9eb2fb049d55a7246ea7d25c4a51856
#
_entry.id   f9eb2fb049d55a7246ea7d25c4a51856
#
_cell.length_a   1.000
_cell.length_b   1.000
_cell.length_c   1.000
_cell.angle_alpha   90.00
_cell.angle_beta   90.00
_cell.angle_gamma   90.00
#
_symmetry.space_group_name_H-M   'P 1'
#
loop_
_entity.id
_entity.type
_entity.pdbx_description
1 polymer ?
#
loop_
_entity_poly.entity_id
_entity_poly.type
_entity_poly.pdbx_seq_one_letter_code
_entity_poly.pdbx_strand_id
1 'polypeptide(L)'
;MKQALNILHIEDSKEDSELIQRLLTTSGIACKVTRIETRPQVFDALEKNSYDLILADCRLPDFSGLRALEIAHALKPEIPFVFVSGTIGEETAIESLRNGATDYVLKDRLSRLVPAVRRALAEAEERTMCRQLQQRLREAGRLEAISTLSNGIAHDFNNILTIILGHASLLTMEHKHPDRVLEISGTISEAARRGSEIVQQLLAFARKSEGHVTPIDLNRYIQANLNAFKGKMPPRVDLTFEPTEGLPSILADAAQLDRILVNLVTNSIDAMSTGGHIIISTKLATALELPDLLPELASENYVCLTVTDTGKGIDSTTREHVFEPFFTTKERGRGTGLGLPVVYGLMQAHHGYVDVKSEMGEGTAISLFFPVPKAIAAAPPAVAHYSDPAVSGSETILVVEDEADVSFYLQTMLQSYGYRVLCAPDSDQALNLFKVHEKEIQLVFSDIGLPKVDGITLCEKLRTLKPNLALVLASGYPTKEFKERLMKLHPEAFLSKPYNTHDILQTVRMTLDGSKVLHLAA
;
A
#
# COMPACT_ATOMS: atom_id res chain seq x y z
N MET A 1 37.99 -0.04 14.30
CA MET A 1 38.03 -1.16 15.26
C MET A 1 36.87 -2.08 14.87
N LYS A 2 37.15 -3.34 14.51
CA LYS A 2 36.04 -4.29 14.24
C LYS A 2 35.28 -4.47 15.56
N GLN A 3 33.96 -4.25 15.49
CA GLN A 3 33.06 -4.42 16.62
C GLN A 3 33.05 -5.90 17.01
N ALA A 4 33.05 -6.22 18.33
CA ALA A 4 32.97 -7.61 18.77
C ALA A 4 31.65 -8.22 18.33
N LEU A 5 31.67 -9.44 17.78
CA LEU A 5 30.48 -10.16 17.33
C LEU A 5 29.62 -10.56 18.53
N ASN A 6 28.32 -10.35 18.45
CA ASN A 6 27.34 -10.84 19.40
C ASN A 6 26.87 -12.23 18.96
N ILE A 7 27.21 -13.26 19.69
CA ILE A 7 26.86 -14.66 19.37
C ILE A 7 25.84 -15.16 20.39
N LEU A 8 24.70 -15.65 19.89
CA LEU A 8 23.75 -16.41 20.68
C LEU A 8 24.15 -17.89 20.65
N HIS A 9 24.41 -18.49 21.81
CA HIS A 9 24.79 -19.88 21.92
C HIS A 9 23.73 -20.67 22.69
N ILE A 10 23.04 -21.55 21.99
CA ILE A 10 21.99 -22.41 22.55
C ILE A 10 22.65 -23.72 22.94
N GLU A 11 23.01 -23.87 24.21
CA GLU A 11 23.85 -24.94 24.73
C GLU A 11 23.56 -25.17 26.22
N ASP A 12 23.37 -26.42 26.64
CA ASP A 12 23.15 -26.77 28.03
C ASP A 12 24.47 -26.88 28.81
N SER A 13 25.57 -27.27 28.15
CA SER A 13 26.89 -27.34 28.75
C SER A 13 27.57 -25.97 28.81
N LYS A 14 27.84 -25.50 30.03
CA LYS A 14 28.62 -24.27 30.23
C LYS A 14 30.07 -24.43 29.78
N GLU A 15 30.64 -25.61 29.96
CA GLU A 15 32.02 -25.93 29.61
C GLU A 15 32.22 -25.87 28.08
N ASP A 16 31.29 -26.43 27.33
CA ASP A 16 31.33 -26.38 25.86
C ASP A 16 31.19 -24.95 25.35
N SER A 17 30.32 -24.16 25.98
CA SER A 17 30.14 -22.75 25.60
C SER A 17 31.42 -21.93 25.86
N GLU A 18 32.08 -22.13 27.00
CA GLU A 18 33.34 -21.48 27.32
C GLU A 18 34.45 -21.93 26.37
N LEU A 19 34.52 -23.22 26.02
CA LEU A 19 35.49 -23.76 25.07
C LEU A 19 35.34 -23.11 23.70
N ILE A 20 34.11 -23.03 23.18
CA ILE A 20 33.82 -22.40 21.90
C ILE A 20 34.20 -20.91 21.92
N GLN A 21 33.84 -20.17 22.96
CA GLN A 21 34.22 -18.77 23.10
C GLN A 21 35.75 -18.57 23.10
N ARG A 22 36.48 -19.39 23.83
CA ARG A 22 37.94 -19.38 23.85
C ARG A 22 38.53 -19.66 22.48
N LEU A 23 38.03 -20.69 21.78
CA LEU A 23 38.46 -21.08 20.43
C LEU A 23 38.30 -19.94 19.44
N LEU A 24 37.15 -19.29 19.43
CA LEU A 24 36.86 -18.16 18.54
C LEU A 24 37.78 -16.98 18.85
N THR A 25 37.95 -16.63 20.13
CA THR A 25 38.76 -15.51 20.57
C THR A 25 40.25 -15.72 20.25
N THR A 26 40.81 -16.92 20.54
CA THR A 26 42.22 -17.25 20.21
C THR A 26 42.49 -17.28 18.72
N SER A 27 41.46 -17.55 17.92
CA SER A 27 41.54 -17.52 16.44
C SER A 27 41.30 -16.15 15.82
N GLY A 28 41.30 -15.09 16.65
CA GLY A 28 41.20 -13.69 16.22
C GLY A 28 39.77 -13.21 15.92
N ILE A 29 38.74 -13.93 16.38
CA ILE A 29 37.36 -13.48 16.31
C ILE A 29 36.95 -12.92 17.67
N ALA A 30 36.99 -11.58 17.81
CA ALA A 30 36.48 -10.91 19.00
C ALA A 30 34.97 -11.11 19.09
N CYS A 31 34.47 -11.80 20.14
CA CYS A 31 33.06 -12.10 20.28
C CYS A 31 32.60 -12.02 21.75
N LYS A 32 31.32 -11.68 21.91
CA LYS A 32 30.56 -11.80 23.14
C LYS A 32 29.54 -12.91 22.96
N VAL A 33 29.64 -13.95 23.78
CA VAL A 33 28.72 -15.10 23.71
C VAL A 33 27.65 -14.97 24.79
N THR A 34 26.39 -15.03 24.40
CA THR A 34 25.25 -15.12 25.30
C THR A 34 24.75 -16.55 25.25
N ARG A 35 24.94 -17.33 26.36
CA ARG A 35 24.47 -18.71 26.46
C ARG A 35 23.04 -18.76 26.97
N ILE A 36 22.23 -19.61 26.35
CA ILE A 36 20.85 -19.91 26.75
C ILE A 36 20.60 -21.42 26.63
N GLU A 37 19.62 -21.95 27.39
CA GLU A 37 19.39 -23.39 27.50
C GLU A 37 17.94 -23.80 27.17
N THR A 38 16.97 -22.87 27.27
CA THR A 38 15.55 -23.18 27.19
C THR A 38 14.84 -22.48 26.07
N ARG A 39 13.77 -23.08 25.56
CA ARG A 39 12.95 -22.52 24.49
C ARG A 39 12.42 -21.10 24.76
N PRO A 40 11.88 -20.75 25.96
CA PRO A 40 11.45 -19.38 26.25
C PRO A 40 12.57 -18.37 26.16
N GLN A 41 13.81 -18.75 26.58
CA GLN A 41 14.97 -17.88 26.48
C GLN A 41 15.37 -17.59 25.03
N VAL A 42 15.16 -18.52 24.08
CA VAL A 42 15.40 -18.29 22.65
C VAL A 42 14.52 -17.16 22.13
N PHE A 43 13.21 -17.22 22.43
CA PHE A 43 12.28 -16.16 22.05
C PHE A 43 12.68 -14.81 22.64
N ASP A 44 12.88 -14.77 23.94
CA ASP A 44 13.25 -13.54 24.68
C ASP A 44 14.57 -12.94 24.17
N ALA A 45 15.56 -13.77 23.89
CA ALA A 45 16.86 -13.32 23.39
C ALA A 45 16.75 -12.73 21.99
N LEU A 46 16.06 -13.38 21.06
CA LEU A 46 15.90 -12.94 19.67
C LEU A 46 14.97 -11.72 19.54
N GLU A 47 14.00 -11.56 20.44
CA GLU A 47 13.09 -10.42 20.42
C GLU A 47 13.77 -9.15 20.98
N LYS A 48 14.53 -9.29 22.09
CA LYS A 48 15.09 -8.14 22.84
C LYS A 48 16.47 -7.70 22.38
N ASN A 49 17.24 -8.58 21.70
CA ASN A 49 18.63 -8.31 21.35
C ASN A 49 18.92 -8.59 19.88
N SER A 50 20.03 -8.02 19.40
CA SER A 50 20.58 -8.27 18.06
C SER A 50 21.80 -9.17 18.17
N TYR A 51 21.85 -10.22 17.36
CA TYR A 51 22.96 -11.15 17.26
C TYR A 51 23.47 -11.23 15.83
N ASP A 52 24.77 -11.47 15.69
CA ASP A 52 25.44 -11.62 14.38
C ASP A 52 25.48 -13.08 13.93
N LEU A 53 25.37 -14.03 14.89
CA LEU A 53 25.46 -15.48 14.66
C LEU A 53 24.70 -16.22 15.76
N ILE A 54 24.06 -17.33 15.38
CA ILE A 54 23.50 -18.31 16.31
C ILE A 54 24.31 -19.60 16.20
N LEU A 55 24.79 -20.08 17.34
CA LEU A 55 25.36 -21.43 17.49
C LEU A 55 24.37 -22.26 18.31
N ALA A 56 24.10 -23.49 17.92
CA ALA A 56 23.17 -24.34 18.67
C ALA A 56 23.61 -25.80 18.70
N ASP A 57 23.46 -26.45 19.86
CA ASP A 57 23.51 -27.90 19.90
C ASP A 57 22.24 -28.49 19.30
N CYS A 58 22.35 -29.59 18.63
CA CYS A 58 21.21 -30.34 18.08
C CYS A 58 20.38 -31.01 19.16
N ARG A 59 20.99 -31.39 20.28
CA ARG A 59 20.36 -32.09 21.40
C ARG A 59 20.41 -31.20 22.64
N LEU A 60 19.26 -30.70 23.04
CA LEU A 60 19.07 -29.95 24.27
C LEU A 60 18.11 -30.74 25.18
N PRO A 61 18.18 -30.62 26.53
CA PRO A 61 17.34 -31.37 27.45
C PRO A 61 15.84 -31.20 27.22
N ASP A 62 15.38 -29.96 26.97
CA ASP A 62 13.96 -29.61 26.92
C ASP A 62 13.39 -29.48 25.49
N PHE A 63 14.23 -29.30 24.47
CA PHE A 63 13.79 -29.13 23.09
C PHE A 63 14.94 -29.44 22.08
N SER A 64 14.61 -29.63 20.81
CA SER A 64 15.62 -29.92 19.82
C SER A 64 16.21 -28.64 19.18
N GLY A 65 17.48 -28.69 18.78
CA GLY A 65 18.11 -27.60 18.03
C GLY A 65 17.39 -27.25 16.72
N LEU A 66 16.71 -28.21 16.08
CA LEU A 66 15.85 -27.97 14.91
C LEU A 66 14.68 -27.01 15.24
N ARG A 67 14.09 -27.16 16.42
CA ARG A 67 13.06 -26.22 16.89
C ARG A 67 13.62 -24.83 17.17
N ALA A 68 14.87 -24.73 17.63
CA ALA A 68 15.56 -23.44 17.76
C ALA A 68 15.78 -22.77 16.40
N LEU A 69 16.14 -23.54 15.38
CA LEU A 69 16.27 -23.07 14.00
C LEU A 69 14.94 -22.53 13.44
N GLU A 70 13.85 -23.27 13.62
CA GLU A 70 12.51 -22.81 13.20
C GLU A 70 12.12 -21.46 13.84
N ILE A 71 12.38 -21.31 15.14
CA ILE A 71 12.12 -20.05 15.87
C ILE A 71 13.00 -18.93 15.32
N ALA A 72 14.30 -19.20 15.16
CA ALA A 72 15.25 -18.22 14.65
C ALA A 72 14.86 -17.76 13.24
N HIS A 73 14.50 -18.66 12.34
CA HIS A 73 14.05 -18.35 10.99
C HIS A 73 12.73 -17.56 10.95
N ALA A 74 11.80 -17.86 11.87
CA ALA A 74 10.54 -17.12 11.96
C ALA A 74 10.71 -15.68 12.44
N LEU A 75 11.66 -15.44 13.37
CA LEU A 75 11.85 -14.12 14.00
C LEU A 75 12.95 -13.29 13.31
N LYS A 76 14.05 -13.92 12.93
CA LYS A 76 15.27 -13.28 12.42
C LYS A 76 15.94 -14.14 11.33
N PRO A 77 15.32 -14.28 10.15
CA PRO A 77 15.81 -15.15 9.07
C PRO A 77 17.16 -14.70 8.48
N GLU A 78 17.59 -13.49 8.77
CA GLU A 78 18.86 -12.92 8.30
C GLU A 78 20.05 -13.39 9.13
N ILE A 79 19.86 -13.89 10.38
CA ILE A 79 20.96 -14.29 11.25
C ILE A 79 21.44 -15.69 10.85
N PRO A 80 22.72 -15.88 10.51
CA PRO A 80 23.26 -17.19 10.18
C PRO A 80 23.19 -18.14 11.38
N PHE A 81 22.78 -19.39 11.13
CA PHE A 81 22.58 -20.42 12.13
C PHE A 81 23.52 -21.60 11.88
N VAL A 82 24.40 -21.92 12.83
CA VAL A 82 25.37 -23.01 12.73
C VAL A 82 25.15 -24.01 13.86
N PHE A 83 24.98 -25.28 13.51
CA PHE A 83 24.91 -26.34 14.50
C PHE A 83 26.31 -26.75 14.96
N VAL A 84 26.43 -26.98 16.30
CA VAL A 84 27.65 -27.52 16.92
C VAL A 84 27.23 -28.68 17.81
N SER A 85 27.46 -29.93 17.37
CA SER A 85 26.93 -31.12 18.07
C SER A 85 27.96 -32.23 18.24
N GLY A 86 27.81 -33.00 19.36
CA GLY A 86 28.73 -34.08 19.70
C GLY A 86 28.55 -35.35 18.85
N THR A 87 27.31 -35.70 18.52
CA THR A 87 27.01 -36.88 17.71
C THR A 87 25.80 -36.59 16.80
N ILE A 88 26.08 -36.37 15.51
CA ILE A 88 25.03 -36.30 14.52
C ILE A 88 25.27 -37.42 13.52
N GLY A 89 24.24 -38.23 13.22
CA GLY A 89 24.24 -39.08 12.02
C GLY A 89 24.26 -38.17 10.78
N GLU A 90 24.85 -38.66 9.68
CA GLU A 90 24.90 -37.93 8.40
C GLU A 90 23.50 -37.44 7.96
N GLU A 91 22.45 -38.20 8.25
CA GLU A 91 21.07 -37.89 7.91
C GLU A 91 20.57 -36.62 8.63
N THR A 92 20.85 -36.47 9.93
CA THR A 92 20.42 -35.28 10.71
C THR A 92 21.18 -34.02 10.30
N ALA A 93 22.45 -34.15 9.90
CA ALA A 93 23.22 -33.02 9.37
C ALA A 93 22.66 -32.52 8.03
N ILE A 94 22.30 -33.44 7.13
CA ILE A 94 21.69 -33.13 5.84
C ILE A 94 20.31 -32.49 6.04
N GLU A 95 19.51 -33.03 6.96
CA GLU A 95 18.19 -32.48 7.31
C GLU A 95 18.28 -31.05 7.88
N SER A 96 19.27 -30.81 8.76
CA SER A 96 19.53 -29.47 9.31
C SER A 96 19.83 -28.42 8.24
N LEU A 97 20.65 -28.77 7.25
CA LEU A 97 20.98 -27.89 6.12
C LEU A 97 19.76 -27.68 5.20
N ARG A 98 18.98 -28.72 4.94
CA ARG A 98 17.72 -28.60 4.16
C ARG A 98 16.69 -27.70 4.84
N ASN A 99 16.66 -27.69 6.16
CA ASN A 99 15.78 -26.84 6.94
C ASN A 99 16.30 -25.40 7.13
N GLY A 100 17.43 -25.05 6.47
CA GLY A 100 17.94 -23.70 6.39
C GLY A 100 19.07 -23.35 7.35
N ALA A 101 19.67 -24.31 8.05
CA ALA A 101 20.92 -24.04 8.78
C ALA A 101 22.03 -23.66 7.79
N THR A 102 22.84 -22.67 8.17
CA THR A 102 23.95 -22.19 7.31
C THR A 102 25.07 -23.22 7.25
N ASP A 103 25.39 -23.88 8.37
CA ASP A 103 26.44 -24.89 8.46
C ASP A 103 26.26 -25.80 9.67
N TYR A 104 27.07 -26.86 9.77
CA TYR A 104 27.18 -27.69 10.95
C TYR A 104 28.64 -28.06 11.27
N VAL A 105 28.95 -28.23 12.56
CA VAL A 105 30.27 -28.59 13.06
C VAL A 105 30.14 -29.67 14.11
N LEU A 106 30.99 -30.70 14.04
CA LEU A 106 31.08 -31.74 15.08
C LEU A 106 31.96 -31.28 16.24
N LYS A 107 31.52 -31.52 17.49
CA LYS A 107 32.29 -31.17 18.72
C LYS A 107 33.63 -31.90 18.82
N ASP A 108 33.77 -33.07 18.15
CA ASP A 108 35.04 -33.79 18.01
C ASP A 108 35.99 -33.19 16.96
N ARG A 109 35.50 -32.28 16.12
CA ARG A 109 36.23 -31.58 15.05
C ARG A 109 36.08 -30.05 15.12
N LEU A 110 36.22 -29.49 16.30
CA LEU A 110 36.10 -28.04 16.54
C LEU A 110 37.09 -27.18 15.74
N SER A 111 38.17 -27.78 15.17
CA SER A 111 39.03 -27.06 14.22
C SER A 111 38.31 -26.52 13.00
N ARG A 112 37.13 -27.08 12.64
CA ARG A 112 36.27 -26.61 11.56
C ARG A 112 35.34 -25.46 11.95
N LEU A 113 35.17 -25.16 13.25
CA LEU A 113 34.23 -24.14 13.73
C LEU A 113 34.61 -22.75 13.21
N VAL A 114 35.87 -22.35 13.31
CA VAL A 114 36.32 -21.02 12.89
C VAL A 114 36.11 -20.80 11.38
N PRO A 115 36.51 -21.74 10.49
CA PRO A 115 36.17 -21.66 9.08
C PRO A 115 34.66 -21.59 8.79
N ALA A 116 33.85 -22.39 9.48
CA ALA A 116 32.39 -22.40 9.33
C ALA A 116 31.76 -21.05 9.74
N VAL A 117 32.16 -20.51 10.89
CA VAL A 117 31.69 -19.19 11.37
C VAL A 117 32.06 -18.07 10.39
N ARG A 118 33.32 -18.06 9.91
CA ARG A 118 33.75 -17.03 8.94
C ARG A 118 32.96 -17.11 7.64
N ARG A 119 32.71 -18.30 7.13
CA ARG A 119 31.90 -18.51 5.92
C ARG A 119 30.46 -18.06 6.13
N ALA A 120 29.81 -18.48 7.22
CA ALA A 120 28.45 -18.12 7.56
C ALA A 120 28.25 -16.60 7.67
N LEU A 121 29.18 -15.91 8.32
CA LEU A 121 29.16 -14.45 8.42
C LEU A 121 29.37 -13.76 7.06
N ALA A 122 30.31 -14.25 6.24
CA ALA A 122 30.57 -13.69 4.92
C ALA A 122 29.35 -13.84 4.00
N GLU A 123 28.70 -15.02 3.99
CA GLU A 123 27.46 -15.24 3.24
C GLU A 123 26.30 -14.34 3.71
N ALA A 124 26.17 -14.11 5.02
CA ALA A 124 25.16 -13.21 5.56
C ALA A 124 25.42 -11.74 5.18
N GLU A 125 26.69 -11.31 5.23
CA GLU A 125 27.09 -9.97 4.78
C GLU A 125 26.83 -9.79 3.28
N GLU A 126 27.18 -10.77 2.45
CA GLU A 126 26.93 -10.73 1.00
C GLU A 126 25.44 -10.66 0.65
N ARG A 127 24.61 -11.48 1.30
CA ARG A 127 23.14 -11.43 1.13
C ARG A 127 22.57 -10.07 1.52
N THR A 128 23.05 -9.51 2.65
CA THR A 128 22.61 -8.19 3.12
C THR A 128 23.00 -7.09 2.15
N MET A 129 24.25 -7.12 1.67
CA MET A 129 24.78 -6.16 0.69
C MET A 129 24.03 -6.26 -0.64
N CYS A 130 23.77 -7.47 -1.11
CA CYS A 130 23.00 -7.70 -2.34
C CYS A 130 21.59 -7.12 -2.23
N ARG A 131 20.88 -7.36 -1.12
CA ARG A 131 19.56 -6.76 -0.85
C ARG A 131 19.61 -5.23 -0.84
N GLN A 132 20.62 -4.64 -0.18
CA GLN A 132 20.78 -3.19 -0.14
C GLN A 132 21.08 -2.60 -1.53
N LEU A 133 21.92 -3.25 -2.33
CA LEU A 133 22.23 -2.83 -3.68
C LEU A 133 20.99 -2.92 -4.59
N GLN A 134 20.24 -4.02 -4.50
CA GLN A 134 18.97 -4.16 -5.24
C GLN A 134 17.96 -3.07 -4.86
N GLN A 135 17.87 -2.74 -3.58
CA GLN A 135 16.99 -1.66 -3.12
C GLN A 135 17.43 -0.30 -3.66
N ARG A 136 18.74 0.01 -3.62
CA ARG A 136 19.29 1.25 -4.19
C ARG A 136 19.09 1.34 -5.71
N LEU A 137 19.26 0.23 -6.42
CA LEU A 137 19.01 0.19 -7.87
C LEU A 137 17.53 0.45 -8.19
N ARG A 138 16.61 -0.14 -7.41
CA ARG A 138 15.17 0.14 -7.55
C ARG A 138 14.83 1.61 -7.27
N GLU A 139 15.44 2.20 -6.23
CA GLU A 139 15.25 3.61 -5.89
C GLU A 139 15.84 4.54 -6.97
N ALA A 140 17.02 4.24 -7.49
CA ALA A 140 17.67 5.00 -8.57
C ALA A 140 16.87 4.92 -9.87
N GLY A 141 16.44 3.73 -10.30
CA GLY A 141 15.60 3.55 -11.49
C GLY A 141 14.26 4.28 -11.38
N ARG A 142 13.69 4.36 -10.17
CA ARG A 142 12.48 5.13 -9.90
C ARG A 142 12.71 6.64 -10.01
N LEU A 143 13.84 7.15 -9.48
CA LEU A 143 14.20 8.57 -9.60
C LEU A 143 14.51 8.96 -11.05
N GLU A 144 15.17 8.10 -11.79
CA GLU A 144 15.45 8.29 -13.22
C GLU A 144 14.14 8.34 -14.03
N ALA A 145 13.21 7.43 -13.77
CA ALA A 145 11.87 7.46 -14.33
C ALA A 145 11.18 8.82 -14.02
N ILE A 146 11.17 9.29 -12.76
CA ILE A 146 10.60 10.60 -12.39
C ILE A 146 11.29 11.75 -13.15
N SER A 147 12.62 11.73 -13.30
CA SER A 147 13.36 12.79 -14.00
C SER A 147 13.00 12.85 -15.48
N THR A 148 12.95 11.72 -16.16
CA THR A 148 12.51 11.61 -17.56
C THR A 148 11.06 12.09 -17.74
N LEU A 149 10.23 11.88 -16.70
CA LEU A 149 8.82 12.23 -16.66
C LEU A 149 8.53 13.71 -16.44
N SER A 150 9.46 14.42 -15.76
CA SER A 150 9.24 15.83 -15.40
C SER A 150 8.89 16.70 -16.60
N ASN A 151 9.45 16.43 -17.76
CA ASN A 151 9.16 17.18 -18.97
C ASN A 151 7.77 16.88 -19.56
N GLY A 152 7.35 15.61 -19.60
CA GLY A 152 6.02 15.22 -20.11
C GLY A 152 4.90 15.71 -19.20
N ILE A 153 5.08 15.53 -17.90
CA ILE A 153 4.12 15.97 -16.88
C ILE A 153 3.99 17.49 -16.87
N ALA A 154 5.11 18.22 -16.90
CA ALA A 154 5.10 19.68 -16.95
C ALA A 154 4.36 20.19 -18.21
N HIS A 155 4.53 19.52 -19.33
CA HIS A 155 3.80 19.83 -20.56
C HIS A 155 2.29 19.61 -20.40
N ASP A 156 1.87 18.46 -19.89
CA ASP A 156 0.45 18.15 -19.73
C ASP A 156 -0.22 19.01 -18.65
N PHE A 157 0.50 19.31 -17.57
CA PHE A 157 0.03 20.23 -16.55
C PHE A 157 -0.14 21.64 -17.10
N ASN A 158 0.82 22.13 -17.88
CA ASN A 158 0.72 23.43 -18.55
C ASN A 158 -0.44 23.49 -19.55
N ASN A 159 -0.73 22.40 -20.26
CA ASN A 159 -1.90 22.32 -21.15
C ASN A 159 -3.21 22.43 -20.37
N ILE A 160 -3.33 21.70 -19.24
CA ILE A 160 -4.50 21.77 -18.36
C ILE A 160 -4.68 23.19 -17.81
N LEU A 161 -3.62 23.81 -17.29
CA LEU A 161 -3.65 25.18 -16.80
C LEU A 161 -4.04 26.17 -17.91
N THR A 162 -3.54 25.99 -19.14
CA THR A 162 -3.89 26.82 -20.28
C THR A 162 -5.39 26.73 -20.62
N ILE A 163 -5.96 25.50 -20.58
CA ILE A 163 -7.40 25.29 -20.77
C ILE A 163 -8.19 26.01 -19.67
N ILE A 164 -7.81 25.82 -18.40
CA ILE A 164 -8.49 26.44 -17.26
C ILE A 164 -8.44 27.96 -17.36
N LEU A 165 -7.25 28.54 -17.52
CA LEU A 165 -7.05 30.01 -17.61
C LEU A 165 -7.75 30.63 -18.82
N GLY A 166 -7.66 29.96 -19.97
CA GLY A 166 -8.31 30.43 -21.19
C GLY A 166 -9.83 30.46 -21.08
N HIS A 167 -10.43 29.37 -20.57
CA HIS A 167 -11.87 29.27 -20.37
C HIS A 167 -12.37 30.17 -19.22
N ALA A 168 -11.58 30.32 -18.15
CA ALA A 168 -11.90 31.29 -17.08
C ALA A 168 -11.96 32.74 -17.59
N SER A 169 -11.05 33.10 -18.51
CA SER A 169 -11.08 34.40 -19.16
C SER A 169 -12.33 34.56 -20.04
N LEU A 170 -12.75 33.50 -20.76
CA LEU A 170 -13.97 33.53 -21.56
C LEU A 170 -15.24 33.69 -20.71
N LEU A 171 -15.31 33.15 -19.47
CA LEU A 171 -16.44 33.36 -18.56
C LEU A 171 -16.70 34.86 -18.32
N THR A 172 -15.63 35.66 -18.20
CA THR A 172 -15.75 37.10 -17.99
C THR A 172 -16.38 37.81 -19.20
N MET A 173 -16.13 37.32 -20.44
CA MET A 173 -16.68 37.89 -21.67
C MET A 173 -18.11 37.40 -21.96
N GLU A 174 -18.39 36.12 -21.66
CA GLU A 174 -19.65 35.45 -22.00
C GLU A 174 -20.69 35.47 -20.86
N HIS A 175 -20.46 36.27 -19.80
CA HIS A 175 -21.30 36.30 -18.61
C HIS A 175 -22.80 36.59 -18.86
N LYS A 176 -23.14 37.14 -20.00
CA LYS A 176 -24.53 37.46 -20.43
C LYS A 176 -25.24 36.26 -21.10
N HIS A 177 -24.55 35.19 -21.40
CA HIS A 177 -25.06 33.99 -22.08
C HIS A 177 -25.02 32.75 -21.17
N PRO A 178 -26.09 32.46 -20.38
CA PRO A 178 -26.07 31.38 -19.36
C PRO A 178 -25.65 30.02 -19.92
N ASP A 179 -26.12 29.66 -21.12
CA ASP A 179 -25.77 28.35 -21.72
C ASP A 179 -24.27 28.24 -22.03
N ARG A 180 -23.64 29.36 -22.51
CA ARG A 180 -22.21 29.40 -22.73
C ARG A 180 -21.41 29.36 -21.43
N VAL A 181 -21.90 30.02 -20.39
CA VAL A 181 -21.32 29.97 -19.04
C VAL A 181 -21.29 28.54 -18.51
N LEU A 182 -22.39 27.80 -18.69
CA LEU A 182 -22.45 26.40 -18.28
C LEU A 182 -21.48 25.51 -19.06
N GLU A 183 -21.40 25.67 -20.38
CA GLU A 183 -20.47 24.93 -21.25
C GLU A 183 -19.00 25.19 -20.85
N ILE A 184 -18.63 26.47 -20.68
CA ILE A 184 -17.29 26.89 -20.30
C ILE A 184 -16.93 26.37 -18.89
N SER A 185 -17.85 26.48 -17.94
CA SER A 185 -17.68 25.96 -16.57
C SER A 185 -17.46 24.44 -16.57
N GLY A 186 -18.22 23.71 -17.39
CA GLY A 186 -18.04 22.27 -17.58
C GLY A 186 -16.64 21.91 -18.09
N THR A 187 -16.13 22.68 -19.07
CA THR A 187 -14.78 22.48 -19.62
C THR A 187 -13.68 22.74 -18.58
N ILE A 188 -13.83 23.80 -17.77
CA ILE A 188 -12.90 24.09 -16.66
C ILE A 188 -12.89 22.94 -15.65
N SER A 189 -14.07 22.48 -15.23
CA SER A 189 -14.22 21.41 -14.25
C SER A 189 -13.59 20.11 -14.73
N GLU A 190 -13.79 19.77 -16.02
CA GLU A 190 -13.20 18.56 -16.63
C GLU A 190 -11.67 18.67 -16.74
N ALA A 191 -11.13 19.84 -17.07
CA ALA A 191 -9.69 20.08 -17.11
C ALA A 191 -9.06 19.97 -15.70
N ALA A 192 -9.70 20.56 -14.69
CA ALA A 192 -9.27 20.48 -13.30
C ALA A 192 -9.28 19.03 -12.79
N ARG A 193 -10.32 18.25 -13.12
CA ARG A 193 -10.40 16.82 -12.77
C ARG A 193 -9.25 16.01 -13.38
N ARG A 194 -8.93 16.24 -14.67
CA ARG A 194 -7.76 15.60 -15.31
C ARG A 194 -6.45 15.97 -14.63
N GLY A 195 -6.27 17.23 -14.22
CA GLY A 195 -5.10 17.66 -13.46
C GLY A 195 -4.98 16.93 -12.11
N SER A 196 -6.08 16.80 -11.40
CA SER A 196 -6.18 16.03 -10.16
C SER A 196 -5.78 14.57 -10.35
N GLU A 197 -6.26 13.91 -11.40
CA GLU A 197 -5.92 12.52 -11.72
C GLU A 197 -4.42 12.34 -11.98
N ILE A 198 -3.77 13.26 -12.71
CA ILE A 198 -2.33 13.25 -12.94
C ILE A 198 -1.56 13.36 -11.62
N VAL A 199 -1.95 14.29 -10.75
CA VAL A 199 -1.30 14.47 -9.43
C VAL A 199 -1.46 13.21 -8.58
N GLN A 200 -2.64 12.62 -8.52
CA GLN A 200 -2.87 11.38 -7.78
C GLN A 200 -2.05 10.20 -8.33
N GLN A 201 -1.92 10.09 -9.66
CA GLN A 201 -1.10 9.08 -10.30
C GLN A 201 0.40 9.25 -9.99
N LEU A 202 0.90 10.49 -9.98
CA LEU A 202 2.26 10.83 -9.59
C LEU A 202 2.55 10.48 -8.13
N LEU A 203 1.68 10.89 -7.23
CA LEU A 203 1.80 10.63 -5.80
C LEU A 203 1.80 9.12 -5.52
N ALA A 204 1.00 8.37 -6.23
CA ALA A 204 0.97 6.92 -6.09
C ALA A 204 2.24 6.23 -6.64
N PHE A 205 2.83 6.76 -7.71
CA PHE A 205 4.12 6.31 -8.20
C PHE A 205 5.26 6.72 -7.26
N ALA A 206 5.15 7.89 -6.61
CA ALA A 206 6.14 8.40 -5.66
C ALA A 206 6.10 7.71 -4.28
N ARG A 207 5.01 7.07 -3.88
CA ARG A 207 4.87 6.47 -2.54
C ARG A 207 5.64 5.15 -2.40
N LYS A 208 6.36 4.99 -1.28
CA LYS A 208 6.63 3.70 -0.66
C LYS A 208 5.29 3.27 -0.02
N SER A 209 4.53 2.44 -0.70
CA SER A 209 3.29 1.90 -0.10
C SER A 209 3.65 0.88 0.96
N GLU A 210 3.70 1.30 2.22
CA GLU A 210 3.39 0.39 3.32
C GLU A 210 1.85 0.34 3.39
N GLY A 211 1.23 -0.47 2.49
CA GLY A 211 -0.22 -0.67 2.46
C GLY A 211 -0.71 -1.37 3.73
N HIS A 212 -1.94 -1.08 4.16
CA HIS A 212 -2.63 -1.88 5.16
C HIS A 212 -3.06 -3.21 4.54
N VAL A 213 -2.12 -4.16 4.51
CA VAL A 213 -2.37 -5.49 3.97
C VAL A 213 -3.24 -6.27 4.95
N THR A 214 -4.45 -6.62 4.53
CA THR A 214 -5.41 -7.42 5.31
C THR A 214 -5.84 -8.66 4.54
N PRO A 215 -6.32 -9.71 5.21
CA PRO A 215 -6.92 -10.83 4.50
C PRO A 215 -8.20 -10.41 3.78
N ILE A 216 -8.25 -10.59 2.46
CA ILE A 216 -9.40 -10.22 1.62
C ILE A 216 -9.88 -11.47 0.86
N ASP A 217 -11.18 -11.74 0.95
CA ASP A 217 -11.89 -12.64 0.04
C ASP A 217 -12.14 -11.89 -1.28
N LEU A 218 -11.38 -12.24 -2.30
CA LEU A 218 -11.38 -11.53 -3.59
C LEU A 218 -12.73 -11.61 -4.30
N ASN A 219 -13.40 -12.76 -4.25
CA ASN A 219 -14.71 -12.93 -4.89
C ASN A 219 -15.75 -12.01 -4.26
N ARG A 220 -15.80 -12.00 -2.95
CA ARG A 220 -16.73 -11.14 -2.21
C ARG A 220 -16.42 -9.67 -2.43
N TYR A 221 -15.16 -9.30 -2.48
CA TYR A 221 -14.72 -7.94 -2.73
C TYR A 221 -15.16 -7.44 -4.12
N ILE A 222 -14.93 -8.23 -5.17
CA ILE A 222 -15.33 -7.89 -6.54
C ILE A 222 -16.85 -7.81 -6.63
N GLN A 223 -17.58 -8.78 -6.07
CA GLN A 223 -19.04 -8.82 -6.08
C GLN A 223 -19.66 -7.58 -5.43
N ALA A 224 -19.08 -7.11 -4.30
CA ALA A 224 -19.55 -5.91 -3.61
C ALA A 224 -19.39 -4.62 -4.46
N ASN A 225 -18.32 -4.55 -5.25
CA ASN A 225 -17.99 -3.38 -6.07
C ASN A 225 -18.56 -3.47 -7.51
N LEU A 226 -19.11 -4.62 -7.90
CA LEU A 226 -19.55 -4.87 -9.27
C LEU A 226 -20.61 -3.88 -9.77
N ASN A 227 -21.56 -3.50 -8.91
CA ASN A 227 -22.61 -2.54 -9.25
C ASN A 227 -22.06 -1.14 -9.51
N ALA A 228 -21.03 -0.71 -8.76
CA ALA A 228 -20.36 0.57 -8.95
C ALA A 228 -19.62 0.61 -10.31
N PHE A 229 -19.02 -0.52 -10.72
CA PHE A 229 -18.42 -0.64 -12.04
C PHE A 229 -19.48 -0.63 -13.14
N LYS A 230 -20.56 -1.41 -13.00
CA LYS A 230 -21.66 -1.45 -13.98
C LYS A 230 -22.29 -0.09 -14.21
N GLY A 231 -22.48 0.71 -13.15
CA GLY A 231 -23.02 2.07 -13.25
C GLY A 231 -22.15 3.05 -14.05
N LYS A 232 -20.87 2.75 -14.25
CA LYS A 232 -19.93 3.56 -15.03
C LYS A 232 -19.71 3.03 -16.46
N MET A 233 -20.33 1.91 -16.84
CA MET A 233 -20.17 1.32 -18.17
C MET A 233 -20.87 2.15 -19.25
N PRO A 234 -20.22 2.36 -20.42
CA PRO A 234 -20.91 2.89 -21.59
C PRO A 234 -22.05 1.95 -22.04
N PRO A 235 -23.14 2.47 -22.62
CA PRO A 235 -24.34 1.67 -22.95
C PRO A 235 -24.12 0.46 -23.86
N ARG A 236 -22.94 0.34 -24.49
CA ARG A 236 -22.61 -0.76 -25.42
C ARG A 236 -21.55 -1.71 -24.88
N VAL A 237 -21.18 -1.58 -23.61
CA VAL A 237 -20.18 -2.44 -22.97
C VAL A 237 -20.82 -3.20 -21.82
N ASP A 238 -20.80 -4.52 -21.88
CA ASP A 238 -21.29 -5.39 -20.82
C ASP A 238 -20.15 -5.84 -19.90
N LEU A 239 -20.42 -5.89 -18.59
CA LEU A 239 -19.49 -6.39 -17.59
C LEU A 239 -20.08 -7.61 -16.89
N THR A 240 -19.37 -8.74 -16.98
CA THR A 240 -19.71 -9.99 -16.29
C THR A 240 -18.63 -10.38 -15.28
N PHE A 241 -19.04 -11.08 -14.21
CA PHE A 241 -18.12 -11.62 -13.22
C PHE A 241 -18.34 -13.13 -13.10
N GLU A 242 -17.26 -13.89 -13.26
CA GLU A 242 -17.21 -15.35 -13.21
C GLU A 242 -16.32 -15.81 -12.06
N PRO A 243 -16.87 -15.93 -10.83
CA PRO A 243 -16.10 -16.37 -9.67
C PRO A 243 -15.88 -17.87 -9.65
N THR A 244 -14.70 -18.32 -9.24
CA THR A 244 -14.48 -19.70 -8.80
C THR A 244 -14.74 -19.79 -7.30
N GLU A 245 -15.61 -20.69 -6.87
CA GLU A 245 -15.93 -20.88 -5.46
C GLU A 245 -14.77 -21.49 -4.65
N GLY A 246 -14.73 -21.19 -3.36
CA GLY A 246 -13.78 -21.81 -2.43
C GLY A 246 -12.35 -21.30 -2.53
N LEU A 247 -12.11 -20.11 -3.10
CA LEU A 247 -10.78 -19.50 -3.14
C LEU A 247 -10.31 -19.09 -1.74
N PRO A 248 -9.00 -19.29 -1.43
CA PRO A 248 -8.43 -18.77 -0.20
C PRO A 248 -8.36 -17.24 -0.22
N SER A 249 -8.38 -16.63 0.98
CA SER A 249 -8.16 -15.19 1.11
C SER A 249 -6.73 -14.82 0.71
N ILE A 250 -6.59 -13.68 0.05
CA ILE A 250 -5.29 -13.05 -0.29
C ILE A 250 -4.93 -12.00 0.76
N LEU A 251 -3.65 -11.71 0.91
CA LEU A 251 -3.17 -10.56 1.68
C LEU A 251 -3.06 -9.35 0.74
N ALA A 252 -3.97 -8.37 0.88
CA ALA A 252 -3.98 -7.20 0.02
C ALA A 252 -4.50 -5.94 0.73
N ASP A 253 -4.22 -4.80 0.12
CA ASP A 253 -4.79 -3.52 0.49
C ASP A 253 -6.02 -3.24 -0.39
N ALA A 254 -7.18 -3.00 0.22
CA ALA A 254 -8.44 -2.80 -0.47
C ALA A 254 -8.40 -1.62 -1.46
N ALA A 255 -7.79 -0.49 -1.06
CA ALA A 255 -7.69 0.69 -1.92
C ALA A 255 -6.77 0.45 -3.13
N GLN A 256 -5.73 -0.36 -2.95
CA GLN A 256 -4.85 -0.76 -4.05
C GLN A 256 -5.56 -1.72 -5.01
N LEU A 257 -6.41 -2.64 -4.50
CA LEU A 257 -7.23 -3.51 -5.33
C LEU A 257 -8.26 -2.72 -6.16
N ASP A 258 -8.94 -1.73 -5.56
CA ASP A 258 -9.84 -0.84 -6.31
C ASP A 258 -9.10 -0.15 -7.44
N ARG A 259 -7.92 0.36 -7.18
CA ARG A 259 -7.10 1.04 -8.18
C ARG A 259 -6.67 0.11 -9.30
N ILE A 260 -6.29 -1.13 -8.99
CA ILE A 260 -5.98 -2.16 -9.98
C ILE A 260 -7.20 -2.39 -10.88
N LEU A 261 -8.37 -2.66 -10.28
CA LEU A 261 -9.60 -2.94 -11.02
C LEU A 261 -10.04 -1.75 -11.89
N VAL A 262 -10.01 -0.53 -11.35
CA VAL A 262 -10.35 0.68 -12.10
C VAL A 262 -9.44 0.85 -13.32
N ASN A 263 -8.13 0.70 -13.16
CA ASN A 263 -7.18 0.81 -14.28
C ASN A 263 -7.42 -0.24 -15.36
N LEU A 264 -7.65 -1.50 -14.97
CA LEU A 264 -7.90 -2.58 -15.93
C LEU A 264 -9.22 -2.38 -16.67
N VAL A 265 -10.31 -2.12 -15.94
CA VAL A 265 -11.65 -1.89 -16.52
C VAL A 265 -11.66 -0.67 -17.45
N THR A 266 -11.02 0.44 -17.06
CA THR A 266 -10.93 1.65 -17.91
C THR A 266 -10.14 1.38 -19.18
N ASN A 267 -9.02 0.65 -19.09
CA ASN A 267 -8.25 0.27 -20.27
C ASN A 267 -9.04 -0.62 -21.23
N SER A 268 -9.83 -1.55 -20.69
CA SER A 268 -10.72 -2.41 -21.47
C SER A 268 -11.83 -1.60 -22.18
N ILE A 269 -12.45 -0.64 -21.49
CA ILE A 269 -13.46 0.27 -22.09
C ILE A 269 -12.83 1.05 -23.25
N ASP A 270 -11.64 1.61 -23.05
CA ASP A 270 -10.94 2.41 -24.07
C ASP A 270 -10.53 1.57 -25.30
N ALA A 271 -10.32 0.26 -25.13
CA ALA A 271 -10.02 -0.66 -26.23
C ALA A 271 -11.26 -1.03 -27.06
N MET A 272 -12.49 -0.74 -26.57
CA MET A 272 -13.77 -1.16 -27.14
C MET A 272 -14.62 0.03 -27.63
N SER A 273 -14.14 0.80 -28.58
CA SER A 273 -14.82 2.00 -29.12
C SER A 273 -16.20 1.71 -29.74
N THR A 274 -16.44 0.51 -30.24
CA THR A 274 -17.69 0.07 -30.86
C THR A 274 -18.62 -0.72 -29.92
N GLY A 275 -18.19 -0.95 -28.68
CA GLY A 275 -18.84 -1.82 -27.70
C GLY A 275 -18.16 -3.19 -27.59
N GLY A 276 -18.58 -3.99 -26.63
CA GLY A 276 -18.00 -5.30 -26.37
C GLY A 276 -18.31 -5.84 -24.99
N HIS A 277 -17.55 -6.83 -24.55
CA HIS A 277 -17.73 -7.50 -23.27
C HIS A 277 -16.45 -7.44 -22.44
N ILE A 278 -16.59 -7.17 -21.14
CA ILE A 278 -15.54 -7.31 -20.14
C ILE A 278 -15.92 -8.49 -19.23
N ILE A 279 -15.01 -9.43 -19.08
CA ILE A 279 -15.17 -10.58 -18.19
C ILE A 279 -14.12 -10.46 -17.09
N ILE A 280 -14.57 -10.35 -15.84
CA ILE A 280 -13.70 -10.50 -14.66
C ILE A 280 -13.86 -11.94 -14.20
N SER A 281 -12.77 -12.68 -14.05
CA SER A 281 -12.80 -14.06 -13.56
C SER A 281 -11.75 -14.30 -12.50
N THR A 282 -12.00 -15.26 -11.61
CA THR A 282 -11.07 -15.66 -10.58
C THR A 282 -10.83 -17.17 -10.63
N LYS A 283 -9.61 -17.61 -10.36
CA LYS A 283 -9.28 -19.03 -10.23
C LYS A 283 -8.14 -19.26 -9.25
N LEU A 284 -8.04 -20.50 -8.75
CA LEU A 284 -6.83 -20.95 -8.07
C LEU A 284 -5.81 -21.38 -9.13
N ALA A 285 -4.60 -20.87 -9.02
CA ALA A 285 -3.48 -21.20 -9.90
C ALA A 285 -2.32 -21.78 -9.08
N THR A 286 -1.57 -22.70 -9.69
CA THR A 286 -0.35 -23.24 -9.09
C THR A 286 0.88 -22.50 -9.63
N ALA A 287 2.00 -22.63 -8.94
CA ALA A 287 3.28 -22.08 -9.37
C ALA A 287 3.70 -22.54 -10.79
N LEU A 288 3.23 -23.71 -11.24
CA LEU A 288 3.51 -24.25 -12.57
C LEU A 288 2.77 -23.53 -13.71
N GLU A 289 1.72 -22.77 -13.39
CA GLU A 289 0.93 -21.99 -14.37
C GLU A 289 1.51 -20.58 -14.59
N LEU A 290 2.52 -20.20 -13.80
CA LEU A 290 3.22 -18.93 -13.94
C LEU A 290 4.25 -19.01 -15.08
N PRO A 291 4.55 -17.90 -15.77
CA PRO A 291 5.57 -17.87 -16.81
C PRO A 291 6.95 -18.35 -16.31
N ASP A 292 7.67 -19.12 -17.14
CA ASP A 292 8.93 -19.82 -16.83
C ASP A 292 10.13 -18.96 -16.35
N LEU A 293 9.94 -17.67 -16.10
CA LEU A 293 11.00 -16.69 -15.86
C LEU A 293 11.29 -16.38 -14.37
N LEU A 294 10.73 -17.15 -13.42
CA LEU A 294 10.80 -16.77 -12.01
C LEU A 294 11.53 -17.79 -11.14
N PRO A 295 12.80 -17.51 -10.73
CA PRO A 295 13.60 -18.45 -9.93
C PRO A 295 13.21 -18.57 -8.45
N GLU A 296 12.43 -17.64 -7.89
CA GLU A 296 12.02 -17.62 -6.47
C GLU A 296 10.51 -17.40 -6.35
N LEU A 297 9.73 -18.47 -6.38
CA LEU A 297 8.28 -18.42 -6.16
C LEU A 297 7.99 -18.20 -4.68
N ALA A 298 7.22 -17.13 -4.37
CA ALA A 298 6.87 -16.77 -3.00
C ALA A 298 5.83 -17.72 -2.36
N SER A 299 5.11 -18.52 -3.17
CA SER A 299 4.06 -19.44 -2.72
C SER A 299 3.90 -20.61 -3.69
N GLU A 300 3.36 -21.74 -3.20
CA GLU A 300 2.98 -22.89 -4.03
C GLU A 300 1.66 -22.66 -4.78
N ASN A 301 0.76 -21.83 -4.19
CA ASN A 301 -0.56 -21.52 -4.73
C ASN A 301 -0.78 -20.02 -4.83
N TYR A 302 -1.52 -19.62 -5.87
CA TYR A 302 -1.88 -18.24 -6.16
C TYR A 302 -3.37 -18.12 -6.42
N VAL A 303 -3.99 -17.02 -6.00
CA VAL A 303 -5.30 -16.62 -6.49
C VAL A 303 -5.07 -15.75 -7.72
N CYS A 304 -5.58 -16.21 -8.85
CA CYS A 304 -5.50 -15.49 -10.12
C CYS A 304 -6.79 -14.70 -10.36
N LEU A 305 -6.65 -13.40 -10.58
CA LEU A 305 -7.70 -12.50 -11.07
C LEU A 305 -7.40 -12.18 -12.52
N THR A 306 -8.33 -12.46 -13.42
CA THR A 306 -8.19 -12.15 -14.85
C THR A 306 -9.27 -11.17 -15.28
N VAL A 307 -8.87 -10.11 -15.98
CA VAL A 307 -9.77 -9.19 -16.67
C VAL A 307 -9.56 -9.38 -18.16
N THR A 308 -10.62 -9.81 -18.86
CA THR A 308 -10.59 -10.07 -20.30
C THR A 308 -11.54 -9.11 -21.01
N ASP A 309 -11.11 -8.50 -22.10
CA ASP A 309 -11.94 -7.68 -22.97
C ASP A 309 -11.95 -8.22 -24.41
N THR A 310 -12.99 -7.87 -25.14
CA THR A 310 -13.15 -8.18 -26.57
C THR A 310 -12.78 -6.97 -27.45
N GLY A 311 -11.82 -6.18 -27.01
CA GLY A 311 -11.38 -4.97 -27.70
C GLY A 311 -10.47 -5.23 -28.90
N LYS A 312 -9.79 -4.17 -29.35
CA LYS A 312 -8.91 -4.21 -30.54
C LYS A 312 -7.67 -5.08 -30.39
N GLY A 313 -7.34 -5.53 -29.16
CA GLY A 313 -6.10 -6.25 -28.85
C GLY A 313 -4.83 -5.41 -28.94
N ILE A 314 -3.72 -6.06 -28.68
CA ILE A 314 -2.36 -5.46 -28.62
C ILE A 314 -1.43 -6.33 -29.47
N ASP A 315 -0.66 -5.72 -30.37
CA ASP A 315 0.37 -6.42 -31.15
C ASP A 315 1.57 -6.83 -30.30
N SER A 316 2.38 -7.77 -30.79
CA SER A 316 3.51 -8.34 -30.05
C SER A 316 4.58 -7.30 -29.68
N THR A 317 4.83 -6.33 -30.52
CA THR A 317 5.82 -5.28 -30.28
C THR A 317 5.34 -4.30 -29.23
N THR A 318 4.11 -3.88 -29.30
CA THR A 318 3.44 -3.03 -28.29
C THR A 318 3.38 -3.75 -26.92
N ARG A 319 3.10 -5.07 -26.92
CA ARG A 319 2.98 -5.86 -25.69
C ARG A 319 4.26 -5.87 -24.84
N GLU A 320 5.43 -5.82 -25.46
CA GLU A 320 6.71 -5.75 -24.72
C GLU A 320 6.87 -4.46 -23.92
N HIS A 321 6.20 -3.39 -24.34
CA HIS A 321 6.32 -2.04 -23.77
C HIS A 321 5.12 -1.61 -22.92
N VAL A 322 4.05 -2.41 -22.79
CA VAL A 322 2.80 -1.99 -22.11
C VAL A 322 2.98 -1.64 -20.63
N PHE A 323 4.03 -2.15 -19.99
CA PHE A 323 4.37 -1.83 -18.60
C PHE A 323 5.39 -0.70 -18.46
N GLU A 324 5.90 -0.17 -19.57
CA GLU A 324 6.77 1.00 -19.51
C GLU A 324 5.94 2.24 -19.16
N PRO A 325 6.39 3.03 -18.19
CA PRO A 325 5.70 4.27 -17.84
C PRO A 325 5.54 5.19 -19.06
N PHE A 326 4.31 5.72 -19.25
CA PHE A 326 3.91 6.66 -20.33
C PHE A 326 3.87 6.07 -21.73
N PHE A 327 4.16 4.82 -21.89
CA PHE A 327 3.91 4.16 -23.17
C PHE A 327 2.40 4.10 -23.41
N THR A 328 1.96 4.65 -24.54
CA THR A 328 0.55 4.65 -24.93
C THR A 328 0.41 4.61 -26.45
N THR A 329 -0.53 3.81 -26.93
CA THR A 329 -0.94 3.76 -28.34
C THR A 329 -2.15 4.67 -28.62
N LYS A 330 -2.64 5.40 -27.60
CA LYS A 330 -3.77 6.33 -27.72
C LYS A 330 -3.28 7.67 -28.29
N GLU A 331 -4.20 8.41 -28.93
CA GLU A 331 -3.91 9.77 -29.42
C GLU A 331 -3.43 10.68 -28.30
N ARG A 332 -2.55 11.63 -28.62
CA ARG A 332 -2.01 12.60 -27.65
C ARG A 332 -3.14 13.28 -26.86
N GLY A 333 -3.07 13.16 -25.53
CA GLY A 333 -4.05 13.74 -24.61
C GLY A 333 -5.21 12.82 -24.21
N ARG A 334 -5.33 11.62 -24.77
CA ARG A 334 -6.38 10.63 -24.42
C ARG A 334 -5.90 9.45 -23.56
N GLY A 335 -4.62 9.34 -23.28
CA GLY A 335 -4.06 8.29 -22.43
C GLY A 335 -2.80 8.76 -21.73
N THR A 336 -2.71 8.55 -20.42
CA THR A 336 -1.53 8.92 -19.61
C THR A 336 -0.38 7.93 -19.73
N GLY A 337 -0.62 6.74 -20.27
CA GLY A 337 0.36 5.65 -20.30
C GLY A 337 0.80 5.15 -18.92
N LEU A 338 0.05 5.46 -17.85
CA LEU A 338 0.40 5.10 -16.47
C LEU A 338 -0.46 3.95 -15.90
N GLY A 339 -1.58 3.60 -16.53
CA GLY A 339 -2.52 2.62 -16.00
C GLY A 339 -1.88 1.25 -15.73
N LEU A 340 -1.28 0.63 -16.74
CA LEU A 340 -0.64 -0.69 -16.61
C LEU A 340 0.67 -0.66 -15.79
N PRO A 341 1.57 0.32 -15.93
CA PRO A 341 2.70 0.49 -15.01
C PRO A 341 2.31 0.58 -13.53
N VAL A 342 1.20 1.26 -13.22
CA VAL A 342 0.66 1.31 -11.84
C VAL A 342 0.17 -0.06 -11.38
N VAL A 343 -0.57 -0.80 -12.23
CA VAL A 343 -0.99 -2.17 -11.93
C VAL A 343 0.22 -3.06 -11.65
N TYR A 344 1.24 -3.00 -12.49
CA TYR A 344 2.48 -3.75 -12.31
C TYR A 344 3.18 -3.41 -10.99
N GLY A 345 3.33 -2.13 -10.66
CA GLY A 345 3.95 -1.67 -9.40
C GLY A 345 3.16 -2.11 -8.17
N LEU A 346 1.82 -2.05 -8.21
CA LEU A 346 0.96 -2.52 -7.13
C LEU A 346 1.05 -4.03 -6.96
N MET A 347 1.07 -4.81 -8.03
CA MET A 347 1.24 -6.27 -7.96
C MET A 347 2.60 -6.65 -7.38
N GLN A 348 3.67 -5.94 -7.73
CA GLN A 348 4.99 -6.13 -7.10
C GLN A 348 4.96 -5.85 -5.59
N ALA A 349 4.22 -4.82 -5.15
CA ALA A 349 4.05 -4.51 -3.73
C ALA A 349 3.30 -5.62 -2.95
N HIS A 350 2.42 -6.36 -3.63
CA HIS A 350 1.71 -7.53 -3.10
C HIS A 350 2.48 -8.85 -3.29
N HIS A 351 3.74 -8.80 -3.73
CA HIS A 351 4.53 -9.99 -4.09
C HIS A 351 3.85 -10.89 -5.13
N GLY A 352 3.01 -10.28 -5.97
CA GLY A 352 2.26 -10.93 -7.02
C GLY A 352 2.90 -10.76 -8.40
N TYR A 353 2.28 -11.37 -9.41
CA TYR A 353 2.74 -11.37 -10.79
C TYR A 353 1.65 -10.89 -11.73
N VAL A 354 2.04 -10.39 -12.90
CA VAL A 354 1.14 -9.93 -13.97
C VAL A 354 1.51 -10.64 -15.26
N ASP A 355 0.50 -11.16 -15.97
CA ASP A 355 0.64 -11.74 -17.31
C ASP A 355 -0.34 -11.05 -18.27
N VAL A 356 0.09 -10.83 -19.53
CA VAL A 356 -0.72 -10.20 -20.57
C VAL A 356 -0.77 -11.10 -21.79
N LYS A 357 -1.96 -11.56 -22.13
CA LYS A 357 -2.27 -12.30 -23.35
C LYS A 357 -3.17 -11.43 -24.22
N SER A 358 -2.73 -11.15 -25.44
CA SER A 358 -3.47 -10.30 -26.37
C SER A 358 -3.08 -10.62 -27.81
N GLU A 359 -4.07 -10.62 -28.68
CA GLU A 359 -3.92 -10.69 -30.13
C GLU A 359 -4.75 -9.62 -30.81
N MET A 360 -4.23 -9.06 -31.90
CA MET A 360 -4.92 -8.00 -32.64
C MET A 360 -6.27 -8.47 -33.16
N GLY A 361 -7.34 -7.79 -32.76
CA GLY A 361 -8.72 -8.10 -33.14
C GLY A 361 -9.43 -9.15 -32.29
N GLU A 362 -8.73 -9.82 -31.36
CA GLU A 362 -9.31 -10.85 -30.47
C GLU A 362 -9.52 -10.35 -29.04
N GLY A 363 -8.92 -9.20 -28.67
CA GLY A 363 -9.02 -8.60 -27.35
C GLY A 363 -7.80 -8.81 -26.48
N THR A 364 -7.93 -8.50 -25.18
CA THR A 364 -6.84 -8.57 -24.21
C THR A 364 -7.29 -9.26 -22.93
N ALA A 365 -6.48 -10.16 -22.42
CA ALA A 365 -6.61 -10.78 -21.10
C ALA A 365 -5.41 -10.42 -20.23
N ILE A 366 -5.65 -9.75 -19.10
CA ILE A 366 -4.63 -9.42 -18.11
C ILE A 366 -4.89 -10.23 -16.86
N SER A 367 -3.92 -11.07 -16.49
CA SER A 367 -3.99 -11.98 -15.34
C SER A 367 -3.07 -11.51 -14.23
N LEU A 368 -3.60 -11.42 -13.01
CA LEU A 368 -2.93 -10.99 -11.79
C LEU A 368 -2.88 -12.16 -10.82
N PHE A 369 -1.69 -12.52 -10.36
CA PHE A 369 -1.48 -13.65 -9.47
C PHE A 369 -1.09 -13.16 -8.08
N PHE A 370 -1.97 -13.35 -7.10
CA PHE A 370 -1.73 -13.01 -5.70
C PHE A 370 -1.28 -14.24 -4.92
N PRO A 371 -0.16 -14.19 -4.18
CA PRO A 371 0.32 -15.34 -3.41
C PRO A 371 -0.65 -15.69 -2.27
N VAL A 372 -0.91 -16.98 -2.07
CA VAL A 372 -1.71 -17.47 -0.95
C VAL A 372 -0.79 -17.67 0.26
N PRO A 373 -1.06 -17.02 1.39
CA PRO A 373 -0.26 -17.19 2.61
C PRO A 373 -0.51 -18.55 3.26
N LYS A 374 0.53 -19.14 3.87
CA LYS A 374 0.48 -20.50 4.46
C LYS A 374 -0.43 -20.67 5.68
N ALA A 375 -0.93 -19.61 6.31
CA ALA A 375 -1.89 -19.65 7.41
C ALA A 375 -2.64 -18.32 7.56
N ILE A 376 -3.97 -18.32 7.41
CA ILE A 376 -4.83 -17.19 7.81
C ILE A 376 -6.08 -17.72 8.51
N ALA A 377 -6.39 -17.17 9.71
CA ALA A 377 -7.69 -17.26 10.34
C ALA A 377 -8.67 -16.30 9.67
N ALA A 378 -9.88 -16.76 9.39
CA ALA A 378 -10.93 -15.98 8.74
C ALA A 378 -11.26 -14.69 9.51
N ALA A 379 -11.26 -13.55 8.82
CA ALA A 379 -11.70 -12.27 9.37
C ALA A 379 -13.17 -12.00 9.04
N PRO A 380 -13.93 -11.31 9.92
CA PRO A 380 -15.34 -11.06 9.74
C PRO A 380 -15.62 -9.90 8.77
N PRO A 381 -16.84 -9.85 8.20
CA PRO A 381 -17.19 -8.91 7.14
C PRO A 381 -17.73 -7.60 7.68
N ALA A 382 -17.37 -6.49 7.05
CA ALA A 382 -18.12 -5.26 7.13
C ALA A 382 -18.23 -4.62 5.74
N VAL A 383 -19.40 -4.67 5.15
CA VAL A 383 -19.77 -3.85 3.98
C VAL A 383 -21.09 -3.18 4.31
N ALA A 384 -21.06 -1.86 4.39
CA ALA A 384 -22.27 -1.05 4.50
C ALA A 384 -22.68 -0.57 3.11
N HIS A 385 -23.93 -0.85 2.72
CA HIS A 385 -24.58 -0.27 1.56
C HIS A 385 -25.11 1.11 1.94
N TYR A 386 -24.84 2.11 1.11
CA TYR A 386 -25.33 3.46 1.29
C TYR A 386 -26.37 3.79 0.21
N SER A 387 -27.55 4.21 0.64
CA SER A 387 -28.55 4.91 -0.14
C SER A 387 -28.22 6.40 -0.14
N ASP A 388 -28.46 7.08 -1.25
CA ASP A 388 -28.20 8.51 -1.46
C ASP A 388 -28.99 9.37 -0.47
N PRO A 389 -28.40 9.99 0.56
CA PRO A 389 -29.13 10.87 1.49
C PRO A 389 -29.31 12.26 0.91
N ALA A 390 -30.36 12.96 1.31
CA ALA A 390 -30.53 14.37 1.00
C ALA A 390 -29.32 15.15 1.55
N VAL A 391 -28.54 15.79 0.68
CA VAL A 391 -27.26 16.44 1.01
C VAL A 391 -27.37 17.83 1.62
N SER A 392 -28.58 18.35 1.83
CA SER A 392 -28.86 19.68 2.43
C SER A 392 -29.12 19.60 3.94
N GLY A 393 -28.81 20.67 4.65
CA GLY A 393 -28.98 20.77 6.10
C GLY A 393 -29.06 22.21 6.62
N SER A 394 -29.29 22.39 7.92
CA SER A 394 -29.36 23.68 8.59
C SER A 394 -28.35 23.81 9.73
N GLU A 395 -27.52 22.82 9.89
CA GLU A 395 -26.53 22.68 10.95
C GLU A 395 -25.41 23.73 10.83
N THR A 396 -24.78 24.06 11.96
CA THR A 396 -23.63 24.96 11.98
C THR A 396 -22.32 24.19 11.87
N ILE A 397 -21.54 24.51 10.85
CA ILE A 397 -20.27 23.91 10.55
C ILE A 397 -19.14 24.92 10.78
N LEU A 398 -18.11 24.53 11.53
CA LEU A 398 -16.87 25.29 11.65
C LEU A 398 -15.87 24.77 10.61
N VAL A 399 -15.55 25.59 9.63
CA VAL A 399 -14.53 25.31 8.60
C VAL A 399 -13.22 25.94 9.05
N VAL A 400 -12.14 25.13 9.07
CA VAL A 400 -10.78 25.58 9.42
C VAL A 400 -9.87 25.27 8.24
N GLU A 401 -9.49 26.33 7.52
CA GLU A 401 -8.70 26.26 6.28
C GLU A 401 -7.87 27.53 6.16
N ASP A 402 -6.57 27.42 5.99
CA ASP A 402 -5.64 28.56 5.93
C ASP A 402 -5.59 29.22 4.54
N GLU A 403 -5.98 28.50 3.50
CA GLU A 403 -6.04 29.03 2.15
C GLU A 403 -7.38 29.74 1.90
N ALA A 404 -7.32 31.08 1.75
CA ALA A 404 -8.50 31.93 1.69
C ALA A 404 -9.48 31.54 0.57
N ASP A 405 -8.97 31.17 -0.62
CA ASP A 405 -9.80 30.79 -1.76
C ASP A 405 -10.51 29.45 -1.54
N VAL A 406 -9.83 28.47 -0.88
CA VAL A 406 -10.44 27.20 -0.51
C VAL A 406 -11.49 27.39 0.59
N SER A 407 -11.19 28.21 1.59
CA SER A 407 -12.13 28.58 2.66
C SER A 407 -13.39 29.24 2.09
N PHE A 408 -13.23 30.17 1.15
CA PHE A 408 -14.33 30.85 0.47
C PHE A 408 -15.19 29.88 -0.36
N TYR A 409 -14.53 28.96 -1.09
CA TYR A 409 -15.24 27.91 -1.83
C TYR A 409 -16.08 27.04 -0.91
N LEU A 410 -15.47 26.50 0.16
CA LEU A 410 -16.17 25.66 1.14
C LEU A 410 -17.35 26.39 1.79
N GLN A 411 -17.15 27.65 2.19
CA GLN A 411 -18.20 28.50 2.77
C GLN A 411 -19.36 28.68 1.80
N THR A 412 -19.09 29.14 0.58
CA THR A 412 -20.12 29.44 -0.42
C THR A 412 -20.90 28.18 -0.78
N MET A 413 -20.20 27.08 -0.97
CA MET A 413 -20.78 25.79 -1.34
C MET A 413 -21.69 25.27 -0.22
N LEU A 414 -21.21 25.15 1.02
CA LEU A 414 -22.00 24.65 2.14
C LEU A 414 -23.20 25.55 2.44
N GLN A 415 -23.05 26.87 2.34
CA GLN A 415 -24.18 27.82 2.52
C GLN A 415 -25.24 27.65 1.42
N SER A 416 -24.88 27.35 0.18
CA SER A 416 -25.83 27.10 -0.91
C SER A 416 -26.69 25.85 -0.69
N TYR A 417 -26.25 24.92 0.18
CA TYR A 417 -27.02 23.76 0.61
C TYR A 417 -27.67 23.88 1.98
N GLY A 418 -27.73 25.12 2.52
CA GLY A 418 -28.50 25.48 3.71
C GLY A 418 -27.71 25.46 5.03
N TYR A 419 -26.47 25.01 5.05
CA TYR A 419 -25.64 24.97 6.24
C TYR A 419 -25.23 26.38 6.71
N ARG A 420 -25.15 26.59 8.02
CA ARG A 420 -24.54 27.79 8.60
C ARG A 420 -23.02 27.55 8.74
N VAL A 421 -22.20 28.41 8.15
CA VAL A 421 -20.75 28.21 8.11
C VAL A 421 -20.02 29.31 8.86
N LEU A 422 -19.15 28.93 9.80
CA LEU A 422 -18.17 29.75 10.46
C LEU A 422 -16.79 29.39 9.94
N CYS A 423 -16.00 30.37 9.53
CA CYS A 423 -14.66 30.12 8.98
C CYS A 423 -13.57 30.65 9.91
N ALA A 424 -12.49 29.86 10.04
CA ALA A 424 -11.27 30.23 10.76
C ALA A 424 -10.05 29.90 9.90
N PRO A 425 -9.09 30.81 9.72
CA PRO A 425 -7.88 30.58 8.93
C PRO A 425 -6.78 29.84 9.71
N ASP A 426 -6.91 29.69 11.02
CA ASP A 426 -5.93 29.00 11.86
C ASP A 426 -6.59 28.39 13.12
N SER A 427 -5.82 27.55 13.80
CA SER A 427 -6.26 26.83 14.99
C SER A 427 -6.62 27.75 16.17
N ASP A 428 -5.96 28.91 16.32
CA ASP A 428 -6.22 29.83 17.41
C ASP A 428 -7.58 30.54 17.24
N GLN A 429 -7.87 31.00 16.02
CA GLN A 429 -9.17 31.59 15.69
C GLN A 429 -10.30 30.55 15.73
N ALA A 430 -10.03 29.33 15.28
CA ALA A 430 -10.97 28.22 15.38
C ALA A 430 -11.37 27.93 16.82
N LEU A 431 -10.41 27.87 17.76
CA LEU A 431 -10.67 27.67 19.18
C LEU A 431 -11.48 28.84 19.81
N ASN A 432 -11.20 30.08 19.40
CA ASN A 432 -11.93 31.25 19.86
C ASN A 432 -13.39 31.24 19.36
N LEU A 433 -13.60 30.99 18.07
CA LEU A 433 -14.94 30.85 17.49
C LEU A 433 -15.72 29.70 18.13
N PHE A 434 -15.04 28.57 18.35
CA PHE A 434 -15.68 27.42 18.98
C PHE A 434 -16.15 27.73 20.39
N LYS A 435 -15.34 28.40 21.23
CA LYS A 435 -15.76 28.80 22.59
C LYS A 435 -16.96 29.71 22.60
N VAL A 436 -17.10 30.62 21.62
CA VAL A 436 -18.22 31.54 21.50
C VAL A 436 -19.51 30.82 21.04
N HIS A 437 -19.36 29.86 20.11
CA HIS A 437 -20.46 29.17 19.44
C HIS A 437 -20.54 27.68 19.79
N GLU A 438 -20.02 27.25 20.93
CA GLU A 438 -19.88 25.81 21.31
C GLU A 438 -21.19 25.03 21.19
N LYS A 439 -22.33 25.68 21.60
CA LYS A 439 -23.65 25.03 21.56
C LYS A 439 -24.24 24.95 20.15
N GLU A 440 -23.83 25.83 19.25
CA GLU A 440 -24.33 25.91 17.88
C GLU A 440 -23.57 25.02 16.92
N ILE A 441 -22.24 24.89 17.08
CA ILE A 441 -21.39 24.11 16.19
C ILE A 441 -21.65 22.62 16.39
N GLN A 442 -22.05 21.93 15.31
CA GLN A 442 -22.36 20.52 15.28
C GLN A 442 -21.28 19.70 14.59
N LEU A 443 -20.55 20.31 13.64
CA LEU A 443 -19.46 19.65 12.90
C LEU A 443 -18.29 20.62 12.73
N VAL A 444 -17.07 20.07 12.79
CA VAL A 444 -15.84 20.77 12.42
C VAL A 444 -15.27 20.09 11.17
N PHE A 445 -15.06 20.90 10.14
CA PHE A 445 -14.34 20.53 8.92
C PHE A 445 -12.98 21.21 8.96
N SER A 446 -11.89 20.46 9.12
CA SER A 446 -10.55 21.04 9.28
C SER A 446 -9.55 20.48 8.31
N ASP A 447 -8.75 21.36 7.67
CA ASP A 447 -7.50 20.92 7.08
C ASP A 447 -6.53 20.42 8.16
N ILE A 448 -5.76 19.37 7.83
CA ILE A 448 -4.69 18.86 8.69
C ILE A 448 -3.46 19.76 8.60
N GLY A 449 -3.17 20.32 7.42
CA GLY A 449 -1.95 21.08 7.12
C GLY A 449 -1.91 22.51 7.66
N LEU A 450 -2.64 22.82 8.73
CA LEU A 450 -2.73 24.17 9.27
C LEU A 450 -1.37 24.68 9.81
N PRO A 451 -1.09 25.99 9.69
CA PRO A 451 0.12 26.61 10.23
C PRO A 451 0.11 26.61 11.76
N LYS A 452 1.29 26.51 12.38
CA LYS A 452 1.55 26.53 13.85
C LYS A 452 1.02 25.30 14.60
N VAL A 453 -0.26 25.02 14.53
CA VAL A 453 -0.89 23.88 15.20
C VAL A 453 -1.71 23.12 14.16
N ASP A 454 -1.34 21.88 13.91
CA ASP A 454 -2.01 21.03 12.92
C ASP A 454 -3.46 20.73 13.27
N GLY A 455 -4.28 20.42 12.25
CA GLY A 455 -5.70 20.17 12.41
C GLY A 455 -6.04 18.99 13.33
N ILE A 456 -5.17 17.97 13.45
CA ILE A 456 -5.37 16.85 14.37
C ILE A 456 -5.27 17.34 15.81
N THR A 457 -4.22 18.07 16.16
CA THR A 457 -4.03 18.66 17.49
C THR A 457 -5.18 19.63 17.85
N LEU A 458 -5.66 20.41 16.86
CA LEU A 458 -6.85 21.25 17.06
C LEU A 458 -8.07 20.40 17.40
N CYS A 459 -8.36 19.38 16.64
CA CYS A 459 -9.50 18.48 16.83
C CYS A 459 -9.44 17.71 18.16
N GLU A 460 -8.25 17.28 18.60
CA GLU A 460 -8.03 16.70 19.93
C GLU A 460 -8.46 17.66 21.04
N LYS A 461 -8.07 18.95 20.95
CA LYS A 461 -8.47 19.99 21.91
C LYS A 461 -9.97 20.25 21.86
N LEU A 462 -10.56 20.36 20.68
CA LEU A 462 -12.00 20.59 20.51
C LEU A 462 -12.83 19.43 21.08
N ARG A 463 -12.39 18.19 20.88
CA ARG A 463 -13.04 17.00 21.41
C ARG A 463 -12.92 16.89 22.94
N THR A 464 -11.86 17.46 23.55
CA THR A 464 -11.76 17.58 25.01
C THR A 464 -12.82 18.53 25.56
N LEU A 465 -13.19 19.58 24.81
CA LEU A 465 -14.25 20.53 25.18
C LEU A 465 -15.64 19.94 24.92
N LYS A 466 -15.85 19.28 23.77
CA LYS A 466 -17.12 18.67 23.35
C LYS A 466 -16.90 17.24 22.86
N PRO A 467 -17.03 16.21 23.72
CA PRO A 467 -16.70 14.82 23.39
C PRO A 467 -17.42 14.22 22.17
N ASN A 468 -18.67 14.65 21.93
CA ASN A 468 -19.48 14.13 20.81
C ASN A 468 -19.45 15.07 19.59
N LEU A 469 -18.43 15.90 19.44
CA LEU A 469 -18.28 16.79 18.29
C LEU A 469 -17.94 15.97 17.04
N ALA A 470 -18.74 16.15 16.00
CA ALA A 470 -18.50 15.52 14.71
C ALA A 470 -17.28 16.16 14.02
N LEU A 471 -16.33 15.35 13.58
CA LEU A 471 -15.06 15.79 12.98
C LEU A 471 -14.90 15.22 11.58
N VAL A 472 -14.70 16.11 10.60
CA VAL A 472 -14.25 15.80 9.25
C VAL A 472 -12.88 16.43 9.07
N LEU A 473 -11.88 15.61 8.74
CA LEU A 473 -10.52 16.08 8.47
C LEU A 473 -10.23 15.98 6.99
N ALA A 474 -9.54 16.97 6.44
CA ALA A 474 -9.14 17.01 5.04
C ALA A 474 -7.61 17.11 4.93
N SER A 475 -7.01 16.42 3.96
CA SER A 475 -5.58 16.56 3.66
C SER A 475 -5.24 16.13 2.25
N GLY A 476 -4.27 16.82 1.65
CA GLY A 476 -3.68 16.37 0.38
C GLY A 476 -2.67 15.24 0.55
N TYR A 477 -2.06 15.10 1.73
CA TYR A 477 -0.95 14.17 1.94
C TYR A 477 -0.81 13.68 3.40
N PRO A 478 -1.51 12.62 3.81
CA PRO A 478 -1.32 12.06 5.14
C PRO A 478 0.01 11.29 5.23
N THR A 479 0.95 11.78 6.04
CA THR A 479 2.19 11.05 6.39
C THR A 479 1.89 9.88 7.33
N LYS A 480 2.84 8.94 7.52
CA LYS A 480 2.70 7.79 8.44
C LYS A 480 2.39 8.24 9.87
N GLU A 481 3.11 9.26 10.33
CA GLU A 481 2.93 9.83 11.66
C GLU A 481 1.53 10.44 11.84
N PHE A 482 1.00 11.10 10.81
CA PHE A 482 -0.38 11.60 10.81
C PHE A 482 -1.42 10.48 10.83
N LYS A 483 -1.20 9.39 10.10
CA LYS A 483 -2.12 8.24 10.10
C LYS A 483 -2.26 7.61 11.49
N GLU A 484 -1.16 7.43 12.22
CA GLU A 484 -1.17 6.89 13.59
C GLU A 484 -1.93 7.80 14.55
N ARG A 485 -1.75 9.12 14.44
CA ARG A 485 -2.49 10.10 15.24
C ARG A 485 -3.96 10.16 14.86
N LEU A 486 -4.27 10.11 13.56
CA LEU A 486 -5.64 10.09 13.04
C LEU A 486 -6.41 8.87 13.56
N MET A 487 -5.77 7.69 13.60
CA MET A 487 -6.37 6.48 14.19
C MET A 487 -6.67 6.63 15.68
N LYS A 488 -5.85 7.35 16.45
CA LYS A 488 -6.09 7.62 17.87
C LYS A 488 -7.22 8.62 18.08
N LEU A 489 -7.33 9.62 17.20
CA LEU A 489 -8.39 10.63 17.27
C LEU A 489 -9.77 10.05 16.92
N HIS A 490 -9.83 9.00 16.09
CA HIS A 490 -11.08 8.40 15.59
C HIS A 490 -12.07 9.44 15.03
N PRO A 491 -11.68 10.26 14.02
CA PRO A 491 -12.63 11.19 13.41
C PRO A 491 -13.76 10.41 12.75
N GLU A 492 -14.92 11.04 12.58
CA GLU A 492 -16.06 10.43 11.91
C GLU A 492 -15.83 10.26 10.41
N ALA A 493 -15.07 11.20 9.80
CA ALA A 493 -14.72 11.11 8.38
C ALA A 493 -13.35 11.74 8.06
N PHE A 494 -12.78 11.30 6.95
CA PHE A 494 -11.57 11.84 6.34
C PHE A 494 -11.79 12.05 4.84
N LEU A 495 -11.39 13.23 4.32
CA LEU A 495 -11.44 13.59 2.91
C LEU A 495 -10.04 13.83 2.35
N SER A 496 -9.72 13.17 1.22
CA SER A 496 -8.46 13.40 0.51
C SER A 496 -8.60 14.58 -0.45
N LYS A 497 -7.71 15.58 -0.35
CA LYS A 497 -7.59 16.65 -1.35
C LYS A 497 -6.92 16.10 -2.63
N PRO A 498 -7.35 16.46 -3.83
CA PRO A 498 -8.49 17.33 -4.13
C PRO A 498 -9.82 16.59 -4.03
N TYR A 499 -10.84 17.26 -3.54
CA TYR A 499 -12.20 16.79 -3.39
C TYR A 499 -13.18 17.61 -4.25
N ASN A 500 -14.31 17.02 -4.64
CA ASN A 500 -15.36 17.72 -5.37
C ASN A 500 -16.53 18.08 -4.44
N THR A 501 -17.45 18.91 -4.95
CA THR A 501 -18.65 19.36 -4.21
C THR A 501 -19.48 18.19 -3.66
N HIS A 502 -19.68 17.14 -4.47
CA HIS A 502 -20.49 15.98 -4.08
C HIS A 502 -19.86 15.22 -2.90
N ASP A 503 -18.54 14.98 -2.96
CA ASP A 503 -17.80 14.25 -1.91
C ASP A 503 -17.90 14.98 -0.55
N ILE A 504 -17.75 16.33 -0.57
CA ILE A 504 -17.85 17.14 0.65
C ILE A 504 -19.24 17.04 1.25
N LEU A 505 -20.29 17.30 0.43
CA LEU A 505 -21.67 17.32 0.89
C LEU A 505 -22.13 15.96 1.43
N GLN A 506 -21.79 14.89 0.71
CA GLN A 506 -22.09 13.54 1.14
C GLN A 506 -21.39 13.21 2.47
N THR A 507 -20.09 13.53 2.59
CA THR A 507 -19.33 13.28 3.81
C THR A 507 -19.87 14.07 4.99
N VAL A 508 -20.16 15.36 4.81
CA VAL A 508 -20.75 16.22 5.85
C VAL A 508 -22.10 15.66 6.30
N ARG A 509 -22.98 15.31 5.36
CA ARG A 509 -24.32 14.80 5.70
C ARG A 509 -24.24 13.48 6.46
N MET A 510 -23.48 12.51 5.95
CA MET A 510 -23.31 11.20 6.59
C MET A 510 -22.71 11.32 8.00
N THR A 511 -21.76 12.24 8.17
CA THR A 511 -21.14 12.50 9.48
C THR A 511 -22.14 13.10 10.47
N LEU A 512 -22.98 14.04 10.03
CA LEU A 512 -24.02 14.65 10.86
C LEU A 512 -25.13 13.66 11.23
N ASP A 513 -25.45 12.72 10.33
CA ASP A 513 -26.45 11.65 10.55
C ASP A 513 -25.93 10.49 11.43
N GLY A 514 -24.69 10.59 11.94
CA GLY A 514 -24.09 9.61 12.85
C GLY A 514 -23.49 8.40 12.15
N SER A 515 -23.34 8.43 10.83
CA SER A 515 -22.64 7.40 10.05
C SER A 515 -21.14 7.66 10.06
N LYS A 516 -20.33 6.68 10.46
CA LYS A 516 -18.87 6.78 10.38
C LYS A 516 -18.43 6.51 8.94
N VAL A 517 -17.84 7.51 8.29
CA VAL A 517 -17.30 7.42 6.93
C VAL A 517 -15.79 7.60 6.98
N LEU A 518 -15.07 6.55 7.31
CA LEU A 518 -13.61 6.52 7.18
C LEU A 518 -13.22 6.15 5.75
N HIS A 519 -13.32 7.09 4.81
CA HIS A 519 -12.59 7.00 3.55
C HIS A 519 -11.12 7.39 3.79
N LEU A 520 -10.38 6.53 4.46
CA LEU A 520 -8.92 6.52 4.38
C LEU A 520 -8.55 5.96 3.00
N ALA A 521 -8.79 6.72 1.94
CA ALA A 521 -8.11 6.50 0.68
C ALA A 521 -6.62 6.78 0.94
N ALA A 522 -5.88 5.70 1.11
CA ALA A 522 -4.46 5.70 1.40
C ALA A 522 -3.62 6.14 0.20
#